data_1acb7cced67186991936e8953173547f
#
_entry.id   1acb7cced67186991936e8953173547f
#
_cell.length_a   1.000
_cell.length_b   1.000
_cell.length_c   1.000
_cell.angle_alpha   90.00
_cell.angle_beta   90.00
_cell.angle_gamma   90.00
#
_symmetry.space_group_name_H-M   'P 1'
#
loop_
_entity.id
_entity.type
_entity.pdbx_description
1 polymer ?
#
loop_
_entity_poly.entity_id
_entity_poly.type
_entity_poly.pdbx_seq_one_letter_code
_entity_poly.pdbx_strand_id
1 'polypeptide(L)'
;MSYFAFRGYTSEQLGLIITRPMIRPTWQPEIEFTPIIGRARLNPFTKSYYNNIKLTVSAVITDAARDNMRLIYNVLRGYGTLRISTAENECVNAYCRLPVPEPQALLMAELPIEFECVPFAYDLTRYGADLTEATSYIEINNRGTVFTDPEIRFCPNKTSTVFDCNGKTITITTPQAIVTANYSTDYSVTLDCDGEIAYYTTPAGANIGCTELTNGSFPRLNAGRNVIKHNGITEGTMLYYERFY
;
A
#
# COMPACT_ATOMS: atom_id res chain seq x y z
N MET A 1 13.30 -3.93 -23.67
CA MET A 1 12.21 -4.87 -23.98
C MET A 1 11.12 -4.64 -22.94
N SER A 2 9.84 -4.59 -23.32
CA SER A 2 8.78 -4.41 -22.32
C SER A 2 8.59 -5.69 -21.53
N TYR A 3 8.55 -5.60 -20.21
CA TYR A 3 8.28 -6.73 -19.32
C TYR A 3 7.40 -6.27 -18.13
N PHE A 4 6.74 -7.23 -17.50
CA PHE A 4 6.17 -7.04 -16.17
C PHE A 4 6.73 -8.09 -15.21
N ALA A 5 6.62 -7.80 -13.92
CA ALA A 5 6.81 -8.79 -12.88
C ALA A 5 5.55 -8.82 -11.99
N PHE A 6 5.03 -10.01 -11.72
CA PHE A 6 3.86 -10.21 -10.89
C PHE A 6 4.10 -11.36 -9.91
N ARG A 7 3.83 -11.12 -8.62
CA ARG A 7 4.07 -12.10 -7.55
C ARG A 7 5.50 -12.68 -7.56
N GLY A 8 6.50 -11.86 -7.93
CA GLY A 8 7.90 -12.25 -7.96
C GLY A 8 8.38 -12.92 -9.26
N TYR A 9 7.50 -13.19 -10.21
CA TYR A 9 7.86 -13.77 -11.50
C TYR A 9 7.84 -12.71 -12.60
N THR A 10 8.88 -12.65 -13.42
CA THR A 10 8.90 -11.80 -14.63
C THR A 10 8.13 -12.47 -15.77
N SER A 11 7.63 -11.65 -16.71
CA SER A 11 6.98 -12.17 -17.92
C SER A 11 7.92 -13.10 -18.72
N GLU A 12 9.22 -12.85 -18.71
CA GLU A 12 10.23 -13.70 -19.37
C GLU A 12 10.33 -15.08 -18.69
N GLN A 13 10.36 -15.12 -17.36
CA GLN A 13 10.36 -16.38 -16.60
C GLN A 13 9.09 -17.21 -16.81
N LEU A 14 8.00 -16.55 -17.18
CA LEU A 14 6.74 -17.20 -17.54
C LEU A 14 6.68 -17.57 -19.03
N GLY A 15 7.74 -17.36 -19.80
CA GLY A 15 7.73 -17.61 -21.26
C GLY A 15 6.75 -16.70 -22.01
N LEU A 16 6.56 -15.46 -21.53
CA LEU A 16 5.65 -14.49 -22.11
C LEU A 16 6.44 -13.37 -22.80
N ILE A 17 6.16 -13.13 -24.07
CA ILE A 17 6.65 -11.95 -24.81
C ILE A 17 5.55 -10.90 -24.86
N ILE A 18 5.85 -9.70 -24.37
CA ILE A 18 4.92 -8.58 -24.39
C ILE A 18 4.94 -7.95 -25.78
N THR A 19 3.78 -7.91 -26.44
CA THR A 19 3.64 -7.47 -27.83
C THR A 19 3.41 -5.97 -27.96
N ARG A 20 2.94 -5.30 -26.89
CA ARG A 20 2.66 -3.85 -26.89
C ARG A 20 3.29 -3.19 -25.67
N PRO A 21 3.79 -1.95 -25.80
CA PRO A 21 4.27 -1.19 -24.66
C PRO A 21 3.19 -1.07 -23.59
N MET A 22 3.58 -1.27 -22.33
CA MET A 22 2.69 -1.03 -21.19
C MET A 22 2.72 0.44 -20.83
N ILE A 23 1.55 0.99 -20.52
CA ILE A 23 1.39 2.36 -20.05
C ILE A 23 1.23 2.31 -18.52
N ARG A 24 2.01 3.13 -17.81
CA ARG A 24 1.88 3.26 -16.36
C ARG A 24 0.45 3.69 -16.01
N PRO A 25 -0.25 2.99 -15.10
CA PRO A 25 -1.53 3.46 -14.60
C PRO A 25 -1.39 4.83 -13.92
N THR A 26 -2.31 5.72 -14.17
CA THR A 26 -2.36 7.03 -13.52
C THR A 26 -3.74 7.25 -12.96
N TRP A 27 -3.83 7.47 -11.65
CA TRP A 27 -5.10 7.64 -10.96
C TRP A 27 -5.51 9.11 -10.90
N GLN A 28 -6.78 9.34 -11.14
CA GLN A 28 -7.41 10.65 -11.00
C GLN A 28 -8.60 10.52 -10.05
N PRO A 29 -8.84 11.53 -9.20
CA PRO A 29 -10.04 11.54 -8.38
C PRO A 29 -11.28 11.58 -9.28
N GLU A 30 -12.32 10.91 -8.86
CA GLU A 30 -13.61 10.98 -9.56
C GLU A 30 -14.24 12.35 -9.32
N ILE A 31 -14.58 13.04 -10.41
CA ILE A 31 -15.22 14.35 -10.37
C ILE A 31 -16.68 14.19 -10.78
N GLU A 32 -17.58 14.55 -9.88
CA GLU A 32 -19.02 14.60 -10.14
C GLU A 32 -19.45 16.05 -10.37
N PHE A 33 -20.22 16.28 -11.41
CA PHE A 33 -20.74 17.59 -11.73
C PHE A 33 -22.20 17.70 -11.30
N THR A 34 -22.46 18.50 -10.28
CA THR A 34 -23.81 18.66 -9.73
C THR A 34 -24.45 19.95 -10.24
N PRO A 35 -25.64 19.92 -10.86
CA PRO A 35 -26.38 21.11 -11.25
C PRO A 35 -26.87 21.84 -10.00
N ILE A 36 -26.65 23.17 -9.99
CA ILE A 36 -27.20 24.05 -8.94
C ILE A 36 -28.35 24.84 -9.56
N ILE A 37 -29.52 24.77 -8.95
CA ILE A 37 -30.71 25.49 -9.41
C ILE A 37 -30.39 27.02 -9.47
N GLY A 38 -30.66 27.62 -10.60
CA GLY A 38 -30.41 29.07 -10.82
C GLY A 38 -28.98 29.42 -11.21
N ARG A 39 -28.09 28.46 -11.47
CA ARG A 39 -26.76 28.71 -12.03
C ARG A 39 -26.61 28.10 -13.42
N ALA A 40 -25.96 28.84 -14.31
CA ALA A 40 -25.72 28.40 -15.70
C ALA A 40 -24.57 27.37 -15.83
N ARG A 41 -23.84 27.09 -14.75
CA ARG A 41 -22.70 26.15 -14.73
C ARG A 41 -22.89 25.07 -13.69
N LEU A 42 -22.36 23.88 -14.00
CA LEU A 42 -22.25 22.78 -13.05
C LEU A 42 -21.16 23.05 -12.01
N ASN A 43 -21.39 22.62 -10.78
CA ASN A 43 -20.38 22.71 -9.73
C ASN A 43 -19.62 21.39 -9.68
N PRO A 44 -18.27 21.40 -9.87
CA PRO A 44 -17.47 20.18 -9.74
C PRO A 44 -17.37 19.82 -8.27
N PHE A 45 -17.61 18.55 -7.96
CA PHE A 45 -17.41 17.95 -6.66
C PHE A 45 -16.41 16.79 -6.81
N THR A 46 -15.25 16.89 -6.17
CA THR A 46 -14.24 15.84 -6.19
C THR A 46 -14.54 14.84 -5.09
N LYS A 47 -14.75 13.58 -5.45
CA LYS A 47 -14.94 12.49 -4.49
C LYS A 47 -13.62 12.20 -3.77
N SER A 48 -13.71 11.73 -2.53
CA SER A 48 -12.55 11.44 -1.69
C SER A 48 -11.93 10.05 -1.96
N TYR A 49 -12.45 9.31 -2.93
CA TYR A 49 -11.95 7.98 -3.28
C TYR A 49 -11.48 7.92 -4.73
N TYR A 50 -10.66 6.94 -5.00
CA TYR A 50 -10.10 6.63 -6.32
C TYR A 50 -10.56 5.24 -6.74
N ASN A 51 -10.88 5.07 -8.00
CA ASN A 51 -11.29 3.78 -8.53
C ASN A 51 -10.08 2.94 -8.92
N ASN A 52 -10.24 1.61 -8.90
CA ASN A 52 -9.28 0.71 -9.49
C ASN A 52 -9.15 0.97 -10.99
N ILE A 53 -7.96 0.81 -11.52
CA ILE A 53 -7.67 0.97 -12.95
C ILE A 53 -7.41 -0.40 -13.58
N LYS A 54 -7.99 -0.65 -14.74
CA LYS A 54 -7.68 -1.82 -15.54
C LYS A 54 -6.47 -1.54 -16.43
N LEU A 55 -5.44 -2.38 -16.28
CA LEU A 55 -4.29 -2.45 -17.18
C LEU A 55 -4.39 -3.75 -17.97
N THR A 56 -4.53 -3.64 -19.30
CA THR A 56 -4.50 -4.81 -20.19
C THR A 56 -3.13 -4.93 -20.83
N VAL A 57 -2.51 -6.09 -20.67
CA VAL A 57 -1.22 -6.43 -21.25
C VAL A 57 -1.43 -7.49 -22.31
N SER A 58 -1.02 -7.21 -23.54
CA SER A 58 -1.02 -8.20 -24.63
C SER A 58 0.29 -8.96 -24.64
N ALA A 59 0.22 -10.27 -24.51
CA ALA A 59 1.38 -11.14 -24.49
C ALA A 59 1.21 -12.34 -25.43
N VAL A 60 2.32 -12.89 -25.91
CA VAL A 60 2.37 -14.16 -26.65
C VAL A 60 3.10 -15.19 -25.79
N ILE A 61 2.58 -16.39 -25.75
CA ILE A 61 3.20 -17.53 -25.05
C ILE A 61 4.23 -18.16 -25.96
N THR A 62 5.49 -18.23 -25.51
CA THR A 62 6.58 -18.86 -26.29
C THR A 62 6.75 -20.34 -26.01
N ASP A 63 6.32 -20.80 -24.83
CA ASP A 63 6.39 -22.19 -24.41
C ASP A 63 5.03 -22.64 -23.88
N ALA A 64 4.35 -23.45 -24.65
CA ALA A 64 3.04 -24.05 -24.33
C ALA A 64 3.15 -25.42 -23.63
N ALA A 65 4.35 -25.80 -23.14
CA ALA A 65 4.49 -27.01 -22.35
C ALA A 65 3.52 -26.98 -21.13
N ARG A 66 2.97 -28.16 -20.81
CA ARG A 66 1.92 -28.30 -19.76
C ARG A 66 2.33 -27.70 -18.42
N ASP A 67 3.59 -27.88 -18.05
CA ASP A 67 4.08 -27.39 -16.75
C ASP A 67 4.27 -25.87 -16.74
N ASN A 68 4.72 -25.29 -17.84
CA ASN A 68 4.79 -23.83 -18.01
C ASN A 68 3.40 -23.20 -18.01
N MET A 69 2.44 -23.81 -18.67
CA MET A 69 1.04 -23.36 -18.64
C MET A 69 0.46 -23.38 -17.24
N ARG A 70 0.73 -24.44 -16.45
CA ARG A 70 0.32 -24.49 -15.05
C ARG A 70 0.95 -23.38 -14.21
N LEU A 71 2.24 -23.09 -14.44
CA LEU A 71 2.94 -21.99 -13.76
C LEU A 71 2.29 -20.64 -14.10
N ILE A 72 2.05 -20.37 -15.39
CA ILE A 72 1.36 -19.14 -15.84
C ILE A 72 0.02 -18.98 -15.13
N TYR A 73 -0.81 -20.02 -15.11
CA TYR A 73 -2.12 -19.95 -14.45
C TYR A 73 -2.02 -19.74 -12.93
N ASN A 74 -1.05 -20.37 -12.28
CA ASN A 74 -0.86 -20.23 -10.84
C ASN A 74 -0.36 -18.83 -10.46
N VAL A 75 0.52 -18.26 -11.26
CA VAL A 75 1.09 -16.93 -11.01
C VAL A 75 0.10 -15.84 -11.39
N LEU A 76 -0.47 -15.90 -12.62
CA LEU A 76 -1.36 -14.88 -13.16
C LEU A 76 -2.81 -15.04 -12.71
N ARG A 77 -3.02 -15.45 -11.47
CA ARG A 77 -4.35 -15.58 -10.87
C ARG A 77 -4.37 -15.05 -9.44
N GLY A 78 -5.24 -14.09 -9.20
CA GLY A 78 -5.46 -13.55 -7.85
C GLY A 78 -4.67 -12.27 -7.58
N TYR A 79 -4.54 -11.93 -6.31
CA TYR A 79 -3.96 -10.68 -5.83
C TYR A 79 -2.43 -10.78 -5.70
N GLY A 80 -1.74 -9.69 -6.05
CA GLY A 80 -0.29 -9.61 -5.90
C GLY A 80 0.27 -8.25 -6.29
N THR A 81 1.57 -8.10 -6.13
CA THR A 81 2.31 -6.90 -6.53
C THR A 81 2.70 -7.00 -8.00
N LEU A 82 2.36 -5.97 -8.76
CA LEU A 82 2.70 -5.79 -10.17
C LEU A 82 3.78 -4.72 -10.33
N ARG A 83 4.82 -5.02 -11.05
CA ARG A 83 5.85 -4.09 -11.56
C ARG A 83 5.84 -4.09 -13.08
N ILE A 84 6.07 -2.94 -13.69
CA ILE A 84 6.12 -2.78 -15.14
C ILE A 84 7.43 -2.10 -15.56
N SER A 85 7.95 -2.45 -16.72
CA SER A 85 9.24 -1.94 -17.24
C SER A 85 9.27 -0.43 -17.48
N THR A 86 8.12 0.23 -17.59
CA THR A 86 8.02 1.69 -17.74
C THR A 86 8.09 2.44 -16.41
N ALA A 87 8.04 1.74 -15.26
CA ALA A 87 8.13 2.28 -13.92
C ALA A 87 8.83 1.27 -12.99
N GLU A 88 10.13 1.02 -13.24
CA GLU A 88 10.89 -0.08 -12.61
C GLU A 88 11.06 0.07 -11.09
N ASN A 89 11.07 1.29 -10.58
CA ASN A 89 11.21 1.58 -9.15
C ASN A 89 9.87 1.62 -8.40
N GLU A 90 8.76 1.45 -9.12
CA GLU A 90 7.43 1.50 -8.55
C GLU A 90 6.73 0.16 -8.70
N CYS A 91 5.82 -0.11 -7.79
CA CYS A 91 4.92 -1.25 -7.87
C CYS A 91 3.49 -0.85 -7.54
N VAL A 92 2.56 -1.66 -7.99
CA VAL A 92 1.13 -1.48 -7.78
C VAL A 92 0.55 -2.79 -7.27
N ASN A 93 -0.30 -2.72 -6.28
CA ASN A 93 -1.10 -3.87 -5.90
C ASN A 93 -2.19 -4.11 -6.95
N ALA A 94 -2.26 -5.32 -7.46
CA ALA A 94 -3.20 -5.65 -8.52
C ALA A 94 -3.82 -7.03 -8.34
N TYR A 95 -5.04 -7.17 -8.81
CA TYR A 95 -5.70 -8.45 -9.00
C TYR A 95 -5.58 -8.85 -10.47
N CYS A 96 -4.93 -9.99 -10.75
CA CYS A 96 -4.78 -10.49 -12.10
C CYS A 96 -5.93 -11.43 -12.45
N ARG A 97 -6.55 -11.19 -13.61
CA ARG A 97 -7.54 -12.07 -14.24
C ARG A 97 -6.98 -12.54 -15.56
N LEU A 98 -6.64 -13.81 -15.61
CA LEU A 98 -6.23 -14.45 -16.86
C LEU A 98 -7.48 -15.13 -17.46
N PRO A 99 -7.91 -14.75 -18.67
CA PRO A 99 -8.92 -15.53 -19.37
C PRO A 99 -8.40 -16.96 -19.60
N VAL A 100 -9.24 -17.96 -19.41
CA VAL A 100 -8.88 -19.37 -19.68
C VAL A 100 -8.92 -19.57 -21.18
N PRO A 101 -7.78 -19.64 -21.88
CA PRO A 101 -7.79 -19.90 -23.31
C PRO A 101 -8.01 -21.38 -23.57
N GLU A 102 -8.65 -21.70 -24.69
CA GLU A 102 -8.73 -23.08 -25.14
C GLU A 102 -7.32 -23.57 -25.51
N PRO A 103 -6.90 -24.78 -25.07
CA PRO A 103 -5.53 -25.26 -25.19
C PRO A 103 -4.97 -25.31 -26.60
N GLN A 104 -5.83 -25.37 -27.63
CA GLN A 104 -5.41 -25.49 -29.05
C GLN A 104 -5.14 -24.14 -29.74
N ALA A 105 -5.55 -23.00 -29.15
CA ALA A 105 -5.39 -21.67 -29.73
C ALA A 105 -4.14 -20.91 -29.23
N LEU A 106 -3.32 -21.51 -28.39
CA LEU A 106 -2.34 -20.80 -27.54
C LEU A 106 -0.99 -20.52 -28.20
N LEU A 107 -0.58 -21.30 -29.21
CA LEU A 107 0.68 -21.05 -29.88
C LEU A 107 0.51 -19.86 -30.85
N MET A 108 1.16 -18.75 -30.53
CA MET A 108 1.19 -17.49 -31.31
C MET A 108 -0.08 -16.64 -31.30
N ALA A 109 -1.09 -16.96 -30.49
CA ALA A 109 -2.21 -16.04 -30.26
C ALA A 109 -1.85 -14.99 -29.20
N GLU A 110 -2.28 -13.74 -29.40
CA GLU A 110 -2.20 -12.72 -28.35
C GLU A 110 -3.10 -13.12 -27.20
N LEU A 111 -2.52 -13.20 -26.00
CA LEU A 111 -3.22 -13.44 -24.76
C LEU A 111 -3.41 -12.11 -24.02
N PRO A 112 -4.64 -11.62 -23.87
CA PRO A 112 -4.89 -10.45 -23.04
C PRO A 112 -4.83 -10.83 -21.56
N ILE A 113 -3.90 -10.22 -20.84
CA ILE A 113 -3.78 -10.36 -19.38
C ILE A 113 -4.34 -9.09 -18.76
N GLU A 114 -5.37 -9.22 -17.93
CA GLU A 114 -6.00 -8.09 -17.27
C GLU A 114 -5.54 -7.97 -15.82
N PHE A 115 -4.99 -6.82 -15.48
CA PHE A 115 -4.68 -6.43 -14.10
C PHE A 115 -5.64 -5.34 -13.65
N GLU A 116 -6.38 -5.60 -12.59
CA GLU A 116 -7.17 -4.60 -11.89
C GLU A 116 -6.28 -4.00 -10.78
N CYS A 117 -5.70 -2.84 -11.07
CA CYS A 117 -4.74 -2.16 -10.22
C CYS A 117 -5.46 -1.35 -9.14
N VAL A 118 -5.09 -1.58 -7.88
CA VAL A 118 -5.55 -0.81 -6.72
C VAL A 118 -4.96 0.60 -6.79
N PRO A 119 -5.67 1.64 -6.34
CA PRO A 119 -5.15 3.01 -6.39
C PRO A 119 -3.77 3.16 -5.77
N PHE A 120 -2.98 3.94 -6.47
CA PHE A 120 -1.63 4.41 -6.21
C PHE A 120 -0.52 3.36 -6.39
N ALA A 121 0.47 3.78 -7.16
CA ALA A 121 1.76 3.12 -7.17
C ALA A 121 2.55 3.51 -5.90
N TYR A 122 3.43 2.64 -5.45
CA TYR A 122 4.31 2.90 -4.31
C TYR A 122 5.76 2.54 -4.66
N ASP A 123 6.70 3.25 -4.05
CA ASP A 123 8.12 2.96 -4.18
C ASP A 123 8.43 1.56 -3.60
N LEU A 124 9.40 0.87 -4.17
CA LEU A 124 9.91 -0.39 -3.64
C LEU A 124 10.67 -0.19 -2.33
N THR A 125 11.18 1.01 -2.10
CA THR A 125 11.90 1.36 -0.88
C THR A 125 10.94 1.69 0.24
N ARG A 126 11.08 1.01 1.36
CA ARG A 126 10.39 1.35 2.60
C ARG A 126 11.25 2.34 3.37
N TYR A 127 10.69 3.51 3.64
CA TYR A 127 11.36 4.56 4.41
C TYR A 127 11.04 4.40 5.90
N GLY A 128 11.97 4.84 6.75
CA GLY A 128 11.80 4.78 8.20
C GLY A 128 12.22 6.08 8.87
N ALA A 129 11.59 6.37 10.00
CA ALA A 129 12.00 7.43 10.91
C ALA A 129 11.90 6.93 12.35
N ASP A 130 12.96 7.17 13.13
CA ASP A 130 13.03 6.74 14.51
C ASP A 130 12.28 7.72 15.42
N LEU A 131 11.53 7.17 16.37
CA LEU A 131 10.81 7.88 17.42
C LEU A 131 11.56 7.61 18.74
N THR A 132 11.91 8.65 19.47
CA THR A 132 12.63 8.50 20.74
C THR A 132 11.99 9.36 21.83
N GLU A 133 12.10 8.95 23.08
CA GLU A 133 11.63 9.76 24.22
C GLU A 133 12.26 11.16 24.25
N ALA A 134 13.51 11.28 23.80
CA ALA A 134 14.25 12.53 23.78
C ALA A 134 13.70 13.55 22.76
N THR A 135 13.00 13.10 21.74
CA THR A 135 12.45 13.93 20.68
C THR A 135 10.92 13.98 20.81
N SER A 136 10.36 15.14 21.11
CA SER A 136 8.92 15.33 21.18
C SER A 136 8.23 15.42 19.82
N TYR A 137 9.01 15.55 18.74
CA TYR A 137 8.50 15.58 17.36
C TYR A 137 9.56 15.12 16.36
N ILE A 138 9.11 14.65 15.22
CA ILE A 138 9.92 14.37 14.03
C ILE A 138 9.32 15.06 12.81
N GLU A 139 10.17 15.40 11.85
CA GLU A 139 9.75 15.91 10.55
C GLU A 139 10.02 14.85 9.49
N ILE A 140 8.99 14.54 8.70
CA ILE A 140 9.06 13.59 7.59
C ILE A 140 8.68 14.31 6.31
N ASN A 141 9.51 14.20 5.28
CA ASN A 141 9.20 14.68 3.95
C ASN A 141 8.78 13.49 3.06
N ASN A 142 7.47 13.33 2.87
CA ASN A 142 6.93 12.36 1.92
C ASN A 142 7.10 12.92 0.49
N ARG A 143 8.02 12.36 -0.29
CA ARG A 143 8.31 12.79 -1.67
C ARG A 143 7.29 12.25 -2.67
N GLY A 144 6.41 11.35 -2.22
CA GLY A 144 5.29 10.87 -3.03
C GLY A 144 4.36 12.03 -3.44
N THR A 145 3.57 11.80 -4.47
CA THR A 145 2.58 12.78 -4.94
C THR A 145 1.25 12.64 -4.21
N VAL A 146 1.09 11.57 -3.44
CA VAL A 146 -0.13 11.24 -2.69
C VAL A 146 0.20 11.07 -1.22
N PHE A 147 -0.83 11.11 -0.38
CA PHE A 147 -0.70 10.71 1.02
C PHE A 147 -0.29 9.23 1.14
N THR A 148 0.36 8.91 2.25
CA THR A 148 0.64 7.53 2.64
C THR A 148 0.25 7.28 4.07
N ASP A 149 -0.16 6.05 4.37
CA ASP A 149 -0.57 5.62 5.71
C ASP A 149 0.60 4.81 6.30
N PRO A 150 1.27 5.33 7.36
CA PRO A 150 2.44 4.68 7.93
C PRO A 150 2.09 3.49 8.82
N GLU A 151 3.06 2.62 9.04
CA GLU A 151 3.06 1.67 10.14
C GLU A 151 3.92 2.24 11.27
N ILE A 152 3.37 2.38 12.47
CA ILE A 152 4.08 2.91 13.64
C ILE A 152 4.23 1.79 14.66
N ARG A 153 5.46 1.45 15.00
CA ARG A 153 5.79 0.48 16.06
C ARG A 153 6.47 1.20 17.20
N PHE A 154 6.04 0.97 18.42
CA PHE A 154 6.60 1.68 19.56
C PHE A 154 6.48 0.92 20.88
N CYS A 155 7.35 1.26 21.82
CA CYS A 155 7.32 0.82 23.20
C CYS A 155 6.67 1.91 24.06
N PRO A 156 5.48 1.70 24.64
CA PRO A 156 4.83 2.70 25.47
C PRO A 156 5.51 2.79 26.84
N ASN A 157 5.73 4.01 27.35
CA ASN A 157 6.17 4.26 28.72
C ASN A 157 5.07 4.82 29.64
N LYS A 158 3.86 5.00 29.08
CA LYS A 158 2.67 5.46 29.78
C LYS A 158 1.44 4.67 29.34
N THR A 159 0.42 4.65 30.18
CA THR A 159 -0.89 4.05 29.83
C THR A 159 -1.66 4.82 28.77
N SER A 160 -1.23 6.03 28.44
CA SER A 160 -1.79 6.85 27.35
C SER A 160 -0.68 7.35 26.46
N THR A 161 -0.68 6.90 25.24
CA THR A 161 0.24 7.36 24.18
C THR A 161 -0.53 8.19 23.16
N VAL A 162 0.02 9.32 22.78
CA VAL A 162 -0.61 10.24 21.82
C VAL A 162 0.33 10.45 20.64
N PHE A 163 -0.22 10.34 19.44
CA PHE A 163 0.41 10.81 18.22
C PHE A 163 -0.43 11.93 17.62
N ASP A 164 0.22 13.03 17.26
CA ASP A 164 -0.35 14.14 16.50
C ASP A 164 0.37 14.19 15.16
N CYS A 165 -0.34 13.95 14.09
CA CYS A 165 0.17 14.06 12.74
C CYS A 165 -0.53 15.23 12.03
N ASN A 166 0.20 16.33 11.82
CA ASN A 166 -0.33 17.53 11.16
C ASN A 166 -1.62 18.10 11.81
N GLY A 167 -1.75 18.00 13.13
CA GLY A 167 -2.93 18.47 13.88
C GLY A 167 -4.08 17.47 13.98
N LYS A 168 -3.91 16.26 13.44
CA LYS A 168 -4.83 15.14 13.68
C LYS A 168 -4.24 14.21 14.74
N THR A 169 -4.98 13.94 15.77
CA THR A 169 -4.50 13.16 16.92
C THR A 169 -5.14 11.79 16.98
N ILE A 170 -4.33 10.80 17.41
CA ILE A 170 -4.81 9.52 17.91
C ILE A 170 -4.26 9.32 19.33
N THR A 171 -5.08 8.83 20.20
CA THR A 171 -4.70 8.43 21.55
C THR A 171 -4.88 6.92 21.69
N ILE A 172 -3.86 6.24 22.18
CA ILE A 172 -3.87 4.81 22.43
C ILE A 172 -3.82 4.59 23.94
N THR A 173 -4.81 3.89 24.48
CA THR A 173 -4.81 3.45 25.87
C THR A 173 -4.12 2.09 25.97
N THR A 174 -2.93 2.05 26.55
CA THR A 174 -2.16 0.82 26.70
C THR A 174 -2.42 0.21 28.06
N PRO A 175 -2.73 -1.10 28.15
CA PRO A 175 -2.87 -1.79 29.41
C PRO A 175 -1.61 -1.65 30.29
N GLN A 176 -1.78 -1.42 31.60
CA GLN A 176 -0.68 -1.20 32.56
C GLN A 176 0.35 -2.35 32.53
N ALA A 177 -0.12 -3.58 32.32
CA ALA A 177 0.76 -4.76 32.22
C ALA A 177 1.76 -4.67 31.07
N ILE A 178 1.42 -3.99 29.98
CA ILE A 178 2.30 -3.77 28.81
C ILE A 178 3.30 -2.67 29.13
N VAL A 179 2.88 -1.59 29.80
CA VAL A 179 3.74 -0.46 30.20
C VAL A 179 4.81 -0.87 31.19
N THR A 180 4.47 -1.77 32.12
CA THR A 180 5.40 -2.24 33.17
C THR A 180 6.28 -3.39 32.74
N ALA A 181 5.95 -4.08 31.65
CA ALA A 181 6.79 -5.12 31.09
C ALA A 181 7.99 -4.44 30.42
N ASN A 182 9.20 -4.67 30.94
CA ASN A 182 10.46 -4.24 30.32
C ASN A 182 10.71 -5.05 29.04
N TYR A 183 9.96 -4.75 27.99
CA TYR A 183 10.19 -5.31 26.66
C TYR A 183 11.38 -4.59 26.02
N SER A 184 12.55 -5.07 26.27
CA SER A 184 13.78 -4.38 25.90
C SER A 184 14.18 -4.49 24.44
N THR A 185 13.44 -5.19 23.58
CA THR A 185 13.86 -5.43 22.19
C THR A 185 12.69 -5.51 21.19
N ASP A 186 11.47 -5.78 21.62
CA ASP A 186 10.32 -5.92 20.71
C ASP A 186 9.28 -4.84 21.00
N TYR A 187 8.85 -4.14 19.96
CA TYR A 187 7.81 -3.11 20.06
C TYR A 187 6.53 -3.72 20.58
N SER A 188 6.01 -3.16 21.67
CA SER A 188 4.80 -3.71 22.32
C SER A 188 3.53 -3.34 21.58
N VAL A 189 3.52 -2.19 20.87
CA VAL A 189 2.32 -1.69 20.17
C VAL A 189 2.65 -1.35 18.72
N THR A 190 1.77 -1.78 17.83
CA THR A 190 1.82 -1.45 16.39
C THR A 190 0.52 -0.79 15.98
N LEU A 191 0.63 0.33 15.29
CA LEU A 191 -0.46 0.98 14.57
C LEU A 191 -0.25 0.74 13.08
N ASP A 192 -1.12 -0.04 12.47
CA ASP A 192 -1.23 -0.16 11.02
C ASP A 192 -2.25 0.88 10.55
N CYS A 193 -1.75 2.01 10.04
CA CYS A 193 -2.61 3.13 9.66
C CYS A 193 -3.34 2.88 8.33
N ASP A 194 -2.83 1.99 7.46
CA ASP A 194 -3.51 1.61 6.21
C ASP A 194 -4.76 0.77 6.49
N GLY A 195 -4.65 -0.17 7.43
CA GLY A 195 -5.78 -1.00 7.87
C GLY A 195 -6.63 -0.36 8.96
N GLU A 196 -6.23 0.78 9.52
CA GLU A 196 -6.82 1.39 10.71
C GLU A 196 -6.93 0.41 11.89
N ILE A 197 -5.87 -0.38 12.11
CA ILE A 197 -5.78 -1.44 13.10
C ILE A 197 -4.68 -1.11 14.10
N ALA A 198 -4.95 -1.36 15.37
CA ALA A 198 -3.94 -1.35 16.44
C ALA A 198 -3.85 -2.73 17.09
N TYR A 199 -2.64 -3.16 17.37
CA TYR A 199 -2.39 -4.40 18.12
C TYR A 199 -1.12 -4.29 18.95
N TYR A 200 -1.03 -5.09 20.00
CA TYR A 200 0.21 -5.26 20.74
C TYR A 200 0.74 -6.69 20.59
N THR A 201 2.06 -6.79 20.60
CA THR A 201 2.74 -8.09 20.52
C THR A 201 3.13 -8.52 21.91
N THR A 202 2.76 -9.73 22.28
CA THR A 202 3.15 -10.33 23.58
C THR A 202 4.60 -10.80 23.54
N PRO A 203 5.25 -11.07 24.70
CA PRO A 203 6.60 -11.65 24.74
C PRO A 203 6.72 -12.99 24.03
N ALA A 204 5.61 -13.72 23.91
CA ALA A 204 5.54 -14.98 23.14
C ALA A 204 5.37 -14.78 21.63
N GLY A 205 5.35 -13.53 21.15
CA GLY A 205 5.20 -13.20 19.72
C GLY A 205 3.76 -13.23 19.21
N ALA A 206 2.76 -13.36 20.07
CA ALA A 206 1.36 -13.34 19.66
C ALA A 206 0.85 -11.89 19.55
N ASN A 207 0.16 -11.59 18.42
CA ASN A 207 -0.48 -10.28 18.22
C ASN A 207 -1.89 -10.29 18.79
N ILE A 208 -2.21 -9.31 19.63
CA ILE A 208 -3.53 -9.14 20.24
C ILE A 208 -4.08 -7.77 19.80
N GLY A 209 -5.23 -7.77 19.13
CA GLY A 209 -5.90 -6.55 18.70
C GLY A 209 -6.26 -5.65 19.87
N CYS A 210 -6.05 -4.35 19.69
CA CYS A 210 -6.41 -3.32 20.66
C CYS A 210 -6.97 -2.05 19.97
N THR A 211 -7.54 -2.18 18.80
CA THR A 211 -8.11 -1.05 18.06
C THR A 211 -9.22 -0.34 18.84
N GLU A 212 -9.99 -1.07 19.64
CA GLU A 212 -11.00 -0.50 20.54
C GLU A 212 -10.43 0.38 21.65
N LEU A 213 -9.14 0.30 21.93
CA LEU A 213 -8.42 1.15 22.88
C LEU A 213 -7.85 2.42 22.22
N THR A 214 -8.12 2.63 20.94
CA THR A 214 -7.71 3.84 20.23
C THR A 214 -8.88 4.84 20.17
N ASN A 215 -8.52 6.12 20.25
CA ASN A 215 -9.48 7.22 20.09
C ASN A 215 -8.86 8.32 19.23
N GLY A 216 -9.56 8.72 18.18
CA GLY A 216 -9.09 9.74 17.24
C GLY A 216 -8.89 9.21 15.82
N SER A 217 -8.04 9.87 15.05
CA SER A 217 -7.77 9.53 13.64
C SER A 217 -6.38 8.93 13.48
N PHE A 218 -6.28 7.81 12.78
CA PHE A 218 -4.99 7.22 12.46
C PHE A 218 -4.10 8.20 11.69
N PRO A 219 -2.79 8.25 11.99
CA PRO A 219 -1.82 9.11 11.32
C PRO A 219 -1.78 8.87 9.81
N ARG A 220 -1.69 9.97 9.08
CA ARG A 220 -1.55 9.98 7.61
C ARG A 220 -0.51 11.00 7.21
N LEU A 221 0.48 10.60 6.42
CA LEU A 221 1.50 11.49 5.89
C LEU A 221 1.02 12.07 4.56
N ASN A 222 0.74 13.35 4.52
CA ASN A 222 0.43 14.06 3.28
C ASN A 222 1.66 14.12 2.37
N ALA A 223 1.47 14.38 1.07
CA ALA A 223 2.58 14.73 0.19
C ALA A 223 3.32 15.96 0.72
N GLY A 224 4.65 15.94 0.71
CA GLY A 224 5.50 17.00 1.24
C GLY A 224 5.80 16.85 2.73
N ARG A 225 6.00 18.01 3.39
CA ARG A 225 6.43 18.06 4.80
C ARG A 225 5.30 17.67 5.76
N ASN A 226 5.64 16.77 6.68
CA ASN A 226 4.77 16.33 7.77
C ASN A 226 5.47 16.53 9.10
N VAL A 227 4.72 16.95 10.11
CA VAL A 227 5.19 17.07 11.49
C VAL A 227 4.42 16.07 12.34
N ILE A 228 5.14 15.15 12.95
CA ILE A 228 4.59 14.15 13.84
C ILE A 228 5.10 14.44 15.25
N LYS A 229 4.16 14.73 16.16
CA LYS A 229 4.44 14.85 17.59
C LYS A 229 4.00 13.58 18.29
N HIS A 230 4.71 13.20 19.31
CA HIS A 230 4.35 12.03 20.10
C HIS A 230 4.66 12.23 21.58
N ASN A 231 3.96 11.48 22.42
CA ASN A 231 4.16 11.46 23.86
C ASN A 231 3.79 10.08 24.39
N GLY A 232 4.50 9.62 25.40
CA GLY A 232 4.19 8.35 26.07
C GLY A 232 4.88 7.13 25.43
N ILE A 233 6.01 7.33 24.76
CA ILE A 233 6.84 6.26 24.21
C ILE A 233 8.27 6.33 24.74
N THR A 234 8.97 5.20 24.84
CA THR A 234 10.40 5.12 25.07
C THR A 234 11.16 5.20 23.76
N GLU A 235 10.81 4.33 22.84
CA GLU A 235 11.39 4.24 21.49
C GLU A 235 10.34 3.71 20.51
N GLY A 236 10.58 3.93 19.23
CA GLY A 236 9.70 3.42 18.17
C GLY A 236 10.28 3.71 16.80
N THR A 237 9.58 3.20 15.79
CA THR A 237 9.89 3.44 14.38
C THR A 237 8.60 3.68 13.61
N MET A 238 8.60 4.69 12.77
CA MET A 238 7.55 4.91 11.80
C MET A 238 8.06 4.47 10.42
N LEU A 239 7.35 3.58 9.78
CA LEU A 239 7.69 2.99 8.47
C LEU A 239 6.63 3.34 7.45
N TYR A 240 7.02 3.76 6.25
CA TYR A 240 6.08 4.12 5.19
C TYR A 240 6.67 3.88 3.79
N TYR A 241 5.79 3.82 2.80
CA TYR A 241 6.16 3.85 1.38
C TYR A 241 5.72 5.18 0.78
N GLU A 242 6.54 5.76 -0.09
CA GLU A 242 6.10 6.88 -0.90
C GLU A 242 5.10 6.40 -1.94
N ARG A 243 3.96 7.08 -2.08
CA ARG A 243 2.89 6.75 -3.01
C ARG A 243 2.78 7.79 -4.11
N PHE A 244 2.41 7.32 -5.32
CA PHE A 244 2.34 8.14 -6.54
C PHE A 244 1.04 7.92 -7.29
N TYR A 245 0.56 9.00 -7.95
CA TYR A 245 -0.55 8.93 -8.90
C TYR A 245 -0.21 8.11 -10.14
#